data_ac01a3193abd8cafe076a1d9bf75cc25
#
_entry.id   ac01a3193abd8cafe076a1d9bf75cc25
#
_cell.length_a   1.000
_cell.length_b   1.000
_cell.length_c   1.000
_cell.angle_alpha   90.00
_cell.angle_beta   90.00
_cell.angle_gamma   90.00
#
_symmetry.space_group_name_H-M   'P 1'
#
loop_
_entity.id
_entity.type
_entity.pdbx_description
1 polymer ?
#
loop_
_entity_poly.entity_id
_entity_poly.type
_entity_poly.pdbx_seq_one_letter_code
_entity_poly.pdbx_strand_id
1 'polypeptide(L)'
;MRIFYEWGTKQLQKYGEELCGDNVAVARHSDYVTLALSDGLGSGVKANILSILTTRIVMHLMENELSLSEVVETLGKTLPVCDVRKLAYSTFAIGQFFRDGRARVVEFDTPPFILLRGRKSVPVPYEERQIEGKTIHESELQLKRGDWIIFVSDGVVNAGIGGLYPLGWGLDQIASFLQEHCHPDLSAQELANKLAQAVWDLYCSKPGDDVSVVVIKARQKLVATVLTGPPADKSADEAIVTRLRQCPGFLAVCGGTTAKIVARYLGGKPLEVELATAKPDVPPLAKVEGVDLTTEGILTLTKTNDLLQSGADKETVKFDTDGSSALVRLCLDVDHIHFMVGLSVNPAHQNPDLPRQLGMKLAVVREIAEELRKRDKEVTIETI
;
A
#
# COMPACT_ATOMS: atom_id res chain seq x y z
N MET A 1 15.86 7.10 11.60
CA MET A 1 15.63 6.14 10.48
C MET A 1 14.13 6.14 10.20
N ARG A 2 13.68 6.60 9.01
CA ARG A 2 12.25 6.68 8.73
C ARG A 2 11.70 5.30 8.32
N ILE A 3 10.57 4.92 8.91
CA ILE A 3 9.81 3.71 8.58
C ILE A 3 8.69 4.11 7.61
N PHE A 4 8.47 3.27 6.63
CA PHE A 4 7.31 3.32 5.76
C PHE A 4 6.36 2.18 6.17
N TYR A 5 5.09 2.50 6.28
CA TYR A 5 4.06 1.52 6.60
C TYR A 5 3.28 1.16 5.34
N GLU A 6 3.34 -0.11 5.00
CA GLU A 6 2.48 -0.75 4.01
C GLU A 6 1.34 -1.42 4.74
N TRP A 7 0.17 -1.42 4.17
CA TRP A 7 -0.97 -2.14 4.74
C TRP A 7 -1.70 -2.99 3.72
N GLY A 8 -2.40 -3.98 4.23
CA GLY A 8 -3.31 -4.83 3.48
C GLY A 8 -4.54 -5.13 4.32
N THR A 9 -5.68 -5.22 3.68
CA THR A 9 -6.95 -5.49 4.33
C THR A 9 -7.72 -6.57 3.59
N LYS A 10 -8.41 -7.42 4.33
CA LYS A 10 -9.36 -8.38 3.77
C LYS A 10 -10.55 -8.54 4.70
N GLN A 11 -11.74 -8.48 4.12
CA GLN A 11 -13.00 -8.70 4.83
C GLN A 11 -13.77 -9.84 4.18
N LEU A 12 -14.49 -10.62 5.02
CA LEU A 12 -15.47 -11.61 4.61
C LEU A 12 -16.76 -11.30 5.36
N GLN A 13 -17.86 -11.30 4.67
CA GLN A 13 -19.15 -11.07 5.30
C GLN A 13 -19.72 -12.36 5.86
N LYS A 14 -20.50 -12.26 6.92
CA LYS A 14 -21.25 -13.33 7.52
C LYS A 14 -22.16 -14.02 6.51
N TYR A 15 -22.19 -15.33 6.54
CA TYR A 15 -23.00 -16.11 5.62
C TYR A 15 -24.49 -15.78 5.77
N GLY A 16 -25.12 -15.40 4.65
CA GLY A 16 -26.53 -15.02 4.58
C GLY A 16 -26.80 -13.53 4.81
N GLU A 17 -25.80 -12.73 5.16
CA GLU A 17 -25.94 -11.27 5.23
C GLU A 17 -25.52 -10.61 3.90
N GLU A 18 -26.07 -9.43 3.60
CA GLU A 18 -25.75 -8.67 2.38
C GLU A 18 -24.57 -7.71 2.58
N LEU A 19 -24.31 -7.29 3.81
CA LEU A 19 -23.26 -6.33 4.17
C LEU A 19 -22.43 -6.88 5.33
N CYS A 20 -21.13 -6.60 5.31
CA CYS A 20 -20.24 -6.85 6.43
C CYS A 20 -20.53 -5.87 7.57
N GLY A 21 -20.75 -6.37 8.78
CA GLY A 21 -20.96 -5.56 9.99
C GLY A 21 -19.69 -4.84 10.46
N ASP A 22 -18.52 -5.36 10.06
CA ASP A 22 -17.23 -4.74 10.33
C ASP A 22 -16.91 -3.64 9.31
N ASN A 23 -16.13 -2.66 9.74
CA ASN A 23 -15.53 -1.68 8.83
C ASN A 23 -14.06 -1.40 9.16
N VAL A 24 -13.27 -1.21 8.11
CA VAL A 24 -11.84 -0.87 8.18
C VAL A 24 -11.60 0.41 7.41
N ALA A 25 -10.86 1.33 8.01
CA ALA A 25 -10.35 2.52 7.35
C ALA A 25 -8.86 2.70 7.67
N VAL A 26 -8.06 3.02 6.65
CA VAL A 26 -6.64 3.34 6.81
C VAL A 26 -6.34 4.59 6.01
N ALA A 27 -5.64 5.54 6.61
CA ALA A 27 -5.25 6.78 5.96
C ALA A 27 -3.77 7.09 6.22
N ARG A 28 -3.09 7.59 5.19
CA ARG A 28 -1.71 8.08 5.27
C ARG A 28 -1.71 9.60 5.43
N HIS A 29 -1.08 10.07 6.48
CA HIS A 29 -0.79 11.47 6.73
C HIS A 29 0.69 11.79 6.43
N SER A 30 1.09 13.05 6.57
CA SER A 30 2.48 13.48 6.33
C SER A 30 3.52 12.70 7.15
N ASP A 31 3.24 12.46 8.43
CA ASP A 31 4.20 11.90 9.39
C ASP A 31 3.77 10.57 10.03
N TYR A 32 2.54 10.14 9.82
CA TYR A 32 2.00 8.90 10.38
C TYR A 32 0.95 8.25 9.48
N VAL A 33 0.59 7.02 9.80
CA VAL A 33 -0.55 6.29 9.24
C VAL A 33 -1.56 6.08 10.36
N THR A 34 -2.84 6.32 10.09
CA THR A 34 -3.95 5.98 10.98
C THR A 34 -4.67 4.73 10.47
N LEU A 35 -4.97 3.84 11.38
CA LEU A 35 -5.86 2.69 11.19
C LEU A 35 -7.07 2.84 12.09
N ALA A 36 -8.26 2.50 11.62
CA ALA A 36 -9.43 2.21 12.41
C ALA A 36 -10.08 0.93 11.92
N LEU A 37 -10.28 -0.02 12.85
CA LEU A 37 -11.10 -1.21 12.67
C LEU A 37 -12.25 -1.10 13.66
N SER A 38 -13.46 -1.38 13.22
CA SER A 38 -14.65 -1.37 14.07
C SER A 38 -15.58 -2.50 13.67
N ASP A 39 -16.10 -3.21 14.66
CA ASP A 39 -17.17 -4.18 14.53
C ASP A 39 -18.45 -3.57 15.12
N GLY A 40 -19.52 -3.55 14.34
CA GLY A 40 -20.84 -3.02 14.75
C GLY A 40 -21.69 -4.07 15.45
N LEU A 41 -22.30 -3.71 16.55
CA LEU A 41 -23.13 -4.61 17.32
C LEU A 41 -24.28 -5.22 16.50
N GLY A 42 -24.26 -6.53 16.34
CA GLY A 42 -25.27 -7.30 15.62
C GLY A 42 -24.76 -7.82 14.28
N SER A 43 -25.58 -7.79 13.25
CA SER A 43 -25.20 -8.19 11.89
C SER A 43 -25.97 -7.40 10.84
N GLY A 44 -25.50 -7.46 9.59
CA GLY A 44 -26.13 -6.84 8.44
C GLY A 44 -26.11 -5.31 8.46
N VAL A 45 -27.11 -4.68 7.85
CA VAL A 45 -27.16 -3.22 7.60
C VAL A 45 -26.95 -2.37 8.84
N LYS A 46 -27.52 -2.74 9.97
CA LYS A 46 -27.41 -1.95 11.20
C LYS A 46 -26.00 -1.95 11.77
N ALA A 47 -25.37 -3.12 11.86
CA ALA A 47 -23.99 -3.26 12.28
C ALA A 47 -23.04 -2.51 11.34
N ASN A 48 -23.23 -2.67 10.02
CA ASN A 48 -22.48 -1.96 8.98
C ASN A 48 -22.55 -0.43 9.15
N ILE A 49 -23.73 0.15 9.37
CA ILE A 49 -23.87 1.60 9.58
C ILE A 49 -23.08 2.06 10.82
N LEU A 50 -23.14 1.29 11.92
CA LEU A 50 -22.46 1.65 13.17
C LEU A 50 -20.94 1.58 13.04
N SER A 51 -20.42 0.53 12.43
CA SER A 51 -18.98 0.37 12.20
C SER A 51 -18.42 1.43 11.24
N ILE A 52 -19.15 1.74 10.15
CA ILE A 52 -18.79 2.83 9.23
C ILE A 52 -18.81 4.17 9.96
N LEU A 53 -19.82 4.46 10.76
CA LEU A 53 -19.90 5.72 11.52
C LEU A 53 -18.69 5.85 12.46
N THR A 54 -18.36 4.79 13.19
CA THR A 54 -17.23 4.78 14.13
C THR A 54 -15.90 5.07 13.39
N THR A 55 -15.61 4.34 12.33
CA THR A 55 -14.35 4.54 11.58
C THR A 55 -14.30 5.90 10.89
N ARG A 56 -15.43 6.42 10.39
CA ARG A 56 -15.50 7.77 9.79
C ARG A 56 -15.27 8.88 10.81
N ILE A 57 -15.82 8.75 12.02
CA ILE A 57 -15.54 9.71 13.11
C ILE A 57 -14.05 9.70 13.42
N VAL A 58 -13.43 8.52 13.60
CA VAL A 58 -11.99 8.41 13.85
C VAL A 58 -11.20 9.12 12.77
N MET A 59 -11.42 8.77 11.50
CA MET A 59 -10.65 9.34 10.38
C MET A 59 -10.81 10.85 10.30
N HIS A 60 -12.02 11.35 10.41
CA HIS A 60 -12.29 12.79 10.35
C HIS A 60 -11.63 13.56 11.50
N LEU A 61 -11.69 13.05 12.73
CA LEU A 61 -11.05 13.71 13.87
C LEU A 61 -9.52 13.68 13.75
N MET A 62 -8.94 12.57 13.28
CA MET A 62 -7.50 12.44 13.05
C MET A 62 -7.02 13.35 11.89
N GLU A 63 -7.81 13.52 10.83
CA GLU A 63 -7.54 14.48 9.75
C GLU A 63 -7.51 15.93 10.23
N ASN A 64 -8.31 16.25 11.25
CA ASN A 64 -8.34 17.56 11.90
C ASN A 64 -7.32 17.69 13.05
N GLU A 65 -6.28 16.85 13.06
CA GLU A 65 -5.13 16.91 13.97
C GLU A 65 -5.48 16.74 15.46
N LEU A 66 -6.67 16.16 15.79
CA LEU A 66 -6.97 15.81 17.18
C LEU A 66 -6.04 14.69 17.65
N SER A 67 -5.67 14.75 18.92
CA SER A 67 -4.88 13.69 19.55
C SER A 67 -5.72 12.40 19.65
N LEU A 68 -5.04 11.25 19.65
CA LEU A 68 -5.70 9.95 19.78
C LEU A 68 -6.57 9.88 21.06
N SER A 69 -6.13 10.50 22.17
CA SER A 69 -6.89 10.58 23.41
C SER A 69 -8.19 11.36 23.24
N GLU A 70 -8.18 12.50 22.54
CA GLU A 70 -9.40 13.29 22.27
C GLU A 70 -10.37 12.53 21.35
N VAL A 71 -9.84 11.79 20.37
CA VAL A 71 -10.64 10.93 19.50
C VAL A 71 -11.36 9.87 20.31
N VAL A 72 -10.65 9.16 21.20
CA VAL A 72 -11.21 8.10 22.05
C VAL A 72 -12.25 8.66 23.04
N GLU A 73 -11.99 9.80 23.64
CA GLU A 73 -12.97 10.47 24.51
C GLU A 73 -14.24 10.88 23.75
N THR A 74 -14.07 11.39 22.53
CA THR A 74 -15.21 11.75 21.66
C THR A 74 -16.03 10.52 21.29
N LEU A 75 -15.37 9.42 20.91
CA LEU A 75 -16.04 8.14 20.66
C LEU A 75 -16.76 7.63 21.92
N GLY A 76 -16.11 7.69 23.09
CA GLY A 76 -16.69 7.28 24.36
C GLY A 76 -18.02 7.99 24.66
N LYS A 77 -18.09 9.29 24.35
CA LYS A 77 -19.26 10.15 24.56
C LYS A 77 -20.31 10.02 23.44
N THR A 78 -19.87 9.72 22.22
CA THR A 78 -20.74 9.76 21.02
C THR A 78 -21.35 8.41 20.70
N LEU A 79 -20.63 7.32 20.93
CA LEU A 79 -21.13 5.98 20.64
C LEU A 79 -22.22 5.60 21.64
N PRO A 80 -23.46 5.41 21.18
CA PRO A 80 -24.56 5.07 22.04
C PRO A 80 -24.33 3.70 22.73
N VAL A 81 -24.93 3.50 23.89
CA VAL A 81 -24.94 2.23 24.62
C VAL A 81 -26.28 1.58 24.40
N CYS A 82 -26.32 0.29 24.09
CA CYS A 82 -27.56 -0.46 23.95
C CYS A 82 -28.21 -0.66 25.33
N ASP A 83 -29.37 -0.06 25.57
CA ASP A 83 -30.07 -0.12 26.83
C ASP A 83 -30.44 -1.54 27.26
N VAL A 84 -30.65 -2.44 26.28
CA VAL A 84 -31.05 -3.84 26.52
C VAL A 84 -29.89 -4.73 26.89
N ARG A 85 -28.76 -4.58 26.16
CA ARG A 85 -27.54 -5.41 26.34
C ARG A 85 -26.48 -4.73 27.19
N LYS A 86 -26.62 -3.44 27.47
CA LYS A 86 -25.64 -2.56 28.16
C LYS A 86 -24.23 -2.62 27.54
N LEU A 87 -24.17 -2.95 26.26
CA LEU A 87 -22.94 -3.00 25.45
C LEU A 87 -22.89 -1.77 24.55
N ALA A 88 -21.69 -1.31 24.23
CA ALA A 88 -21.53 -0.28 23.20
C ALA A 88 -22.04 -0.79 21.86
N TYR A 89 -22.54 0.12 21.02
CA TYR A 89 -23.03 -0.25 19.69
C TYR A 89 -21.91 -0.59 18.69
N SER A 90 -20.65 -0.40 19.08
CA SER A 90 -19.50 -0.75 18.24
C SER A 90 -18.25 -0.94 19.08
N THR A 91 -17.46 -1.94 18.75
CA THR A 91 -16.11 -2.12 19.24
C THR A 91 -15.13 -1.35 18.33
N PHE A 92 -13.91 -1.12 18.75
CA PHE A 92 -12.92 -0.52 17.87
C PHE A 92 -11.48 -0.82 18.27
N ALA A 93 -10.60 -0.88 17.26
CA ALA A 93 -9.17 -0.75 17.40
C ALA A 93 -8.70 0.43 16.54
N ILE A 94 -7.91 1.33 17.14
CA ILE A 94 -7.34 2.50 16.47
C ILE A 94 -5.84 2.43 16.62
N GLY A 95 -5.12 2.50 15.49
CA GLY A 95 -3.65 2.54 15.45
C GLY A 95 -3.14 3.83 14.83
N GLN A 96 -2.11 4.41 15.45
CA GLN A 96 -1.36 5.54 14.92
C GLN A 96 0.12 5.17 14.82
N PHE A 97 0.68 5.15 13.61
CA PHE A 97 2.01 4.63 13.31
C PHE A 97 2.88 5.73 12.72
N PHE A 98 3.82 6.25 13.51
CA PHE A 98 4.69 7.35 13.12
C PHE A 98 5.93 6.89 12.34
N ARG A 99 6.41 7.73 11.43
CA ARG A 99 7.59 7.44 10.59
C ARG A 99 8.89 7.23 11.39
N ASP A 100 8.97 7.68 12.63
CA ASP A 100 10.09 7.43 13.53
C ASP A 100 10.03 6.07 14.25
N GLY A 101 8.95 5.33 14.03
CA GLY A 101 8.69 4.01 14.59
C GLY A 101 7.86 4.02 15.86
N ARG A 102 7.58 5.17 16.45
CA ARG A 102 6.59 5.24 17.53
C ARG A 102 5.24 4.77 17.02
N ALA A 103 4.54 4.02 17.82
CA ALA A 103 3.16 3.64 17.53
C ALA A 103 2.32 3.68 18.80
N ARG A 104 1.07 4.06 18.64
CA ARG A 104 0.03 4.03 19.66
C ARG A 104 -1.12 3.22 19.15
N VAL A 105 -1.61 2.31 19.96
CA VAL A 105 -2.78 1.48 19.65
C VAL A 105 -3.75 1.58 20.81
N VAL A 106 -5.01 1.80 20.45
CA VAL A 106 -6.11 1.86 21.42
C VAL A 106 -7.15 0.83 21.01
N GLU A 107 -7.55 -0.02 21.95
CA GLU A 107 -8.48 -1.12 21.73
C GLU A 107 -9.64 -1.03 22.71
N PHE A 108 -10.84 -1.21 22.22
CA PHE A 108 -12.06 -1.29 23.00
C PHE A 108 -12.88 -2.51 22.58
N ASP A 109 -12.99 -3.48 23.48
CA ASP A 109 -13.81 -4.71 23.35
C ASP A 109 -13.56 -5.46 22.01
N THR A 110 -12.30 -5.46 21.55
CA THR A 110 -11.83 -6.11 20.33
C THR A 110 -10.71 -7.10 20.67
N PRO A 111 -10.49 -8.14 19.87
CA PRO A 111 -9.34 -9.02 20.07
C PRO A 111 -8.02 -8.23 20.09
N PRO A 112 -7.08 -8.52 21.00
CA PRO A 112 -5.79 -7.84 21.04
C PRO A 112 -5.02 -8.00 19.73
N PHE A 113 -4.40 -6.92 19.26
CA PHE A 113 -3.56 -6.99 18.08
C PHE A 113 -2.33 -7.88 18.30
N ILE A 114 -1.81 -8.44 17.21
CA ILE A 114 -0.63 -9.31 17.23
C ILE A 114 0.55 -8.53 16.65
N LEU A 115 1.66 -8.45 17.40
CA LEU A 115 2.94 -7.93 16.92
C LEU A 115 3.88 -9.09 16.58
N LEU A 116 4.33 -9.16 15.32
CA LEU A 116 5.39 -10.09 14.93
C LEU A 116 6.70 -9.32 14.68
N ARG A 117 7.77 -9.79 15.27
CA ARG A 117 9.14 -9.30 15.08
C ARG A 117 10.04 -10.46 14.72
N GLY A 118 10.66 -10.41 13.52
CA GLY A 118 11.49 -11.51 13.05
C GLY A 118 10.74 -12.86 13.05
N ARG A 119 9.49 -12.89 12.63
CA ARG A 119 8.58 -14.04 12.62
C ARG A 119 8.22 -14.61 14.00
N LYS A 120 8.43 -13.88 15.07
CA LYS A 120 8.02 -14.28 16.42
C LYS A 120 6.96 -13.34 16.94
N SER A 121 5.92 -13.89 17.55
CA SER A 121 4.96 -13.08 18.29
C SER A 121 5.64 -12.46 19.51
N VAL A 122 5.44 -11.15 19.68
CA VAL A 122 6.00 -10.38 20.78
C VAL A 122 4.85 -9.84 21.61
N PRO A 123 4.80 -10.15 22.92
CA PRO A 123 3.79 -9.57 23.79
C PRO A 123 3.97 -8.06 23.87
N VAL A 124 2.85 -7.35 23.77
CA VAL A 124 2.83 -5.89 23.91
C VAL A 124 2.10 -5.54 25.19
N PRO A 125 2.74 -4.80 26.10
CA PRO A 125 2.07 -4.31 27.31
C PRO A 125 1.03 -3.26 26.94
N TYR A 126 -0.04 -3.20 27.71
CA TYR A 126 -1.05 -2.17 27.61
C TYR A 126 -1.38 -1.59 29.00
N GLU A 127 -1.90 -0.38 28.98
CA GLU A 127 -2.48 0.28 30.15
C GLU A 127 -3.98 0.30 30.03
N GLU A 128 -4.69 0.06 31.14
CA GLU A 128 -6.15 0.16 31.20
C GLU A 128 -6.55 1.59 31.57
N ARG A 129 -7.45 2.15 30.78
CA ARG A 129 -8.02 3.48 31.02
C ARG A 129 -9.55 3.40 31.01
N GLN A 130 -10.18 4.04 31.98
CA GLN A 130 -11.64 4.14 32.05
C GLN A 130 -12.10 5.44 31.39
N ILE A 131 -12.97 5.30 30.37
CA ILE A 131 -13.59 6.44 29.67
C ILE A 131 -15.09 6.19 29.57
N GLU A 132 -15.89 7.03 30.20
CA GLU A 132 -17.36 6.92 30.19
C GLU A 132 -17.86 5.50 30.56
N GLY A 133 -17.22 4.88 31.56
CA GLY A 133 -17.55 3.53 32.01
C GLY A 133 -17.09 2.38 31.10
N LYS A 134 -16.31 2.66 30.08
CA LYS A 134 -15.71 1.68 29.18
C LYS A 134 -14.24 1.47 29.51
N THR A 135 -13.80 0.22 29.56
CA THR A 135 -12.38 -0.12 29.74
C THR A 135 -11.69 -0.09 28.37
N ILE A 136 -10.74 0.80 28.22
CA ILE A 136 -9.93 0.98 27.02
C ILE A 136 -8.53 0.44 27.29
N HIS A 137 -8.00 -0.37 26.39
CA HIS A 137 -6.60 -0.81 26.41
C HIS A 137 -5.76 0.11 25.55
N GLU A 138 -4.72 0.69 26.10
CA GLU A 138 -3.84 1.63 25.42
C GLU A 138 -2.41 1.10 25.42
N SER A 139 -1.81 0.93 24.24
CA SER A 139 -0.45 0.43 24.05
C SER A 139 0.42 1.47 23.37
N GLU A 140 1.62 1.72 23.93
CA GLU A 140 2.66 2.47 23.26
C GLU A 140 3.84 1.55 22.93
N LEU A 141 4.35 1.61 21.72
CA LEU A 141 5.41 0.71 21.27
C LEU A 141 6.37 1.39 20.31
N GLN A 142 7.59 0.86 20.23
CA GLN A 142 8.60 1.26 19.27
C GLN A 142 8.77 0.15 18.21
N LEU A 143 8.28 0.43 17.00
CA LEU A 143 8.38 -0.46 15.86
C LEU A 143 9.76 -0.37 15.20
N LYS A 144 10.15 -1.47 14.57
CA LYS A 144 11.37 -1.61 13.77
C LYS A 144 11.01 -2.04 12.34
N ARG A 145 11.90 -1.81 11.41
CA ARG A 145 11.75 -2.38 10.06
C ARG A 145 11.71 -3.90 10.16
N GLY A 146 10.76 -4.50 9.47
CA GLY A 146 10.48 -5.94 9.50
C GLY A 146 9.43 -6.34 10.54
N ASP A 147 8.92 -5.41 11.36
CA ASP A 147 7.79 -5.67 12.24
C ASP A 147 6.48 -5.71 11.45
N TRP A 148 5.56 -6.57 11.91
CA TRP A 148 4.22 -6.69 11.38
C TRP A 148 3.23 -6.56 12.52
N ILE A 149 2.18 -5.78 12.31
CA ILE A 149 1.10 -5.58 13.26
C ILE A 149 -0.18 -6.07 12.60
N ILE A 150 -0.88 -6.99 13.26
CA ILE A 150 -2.07 -7.61 12.71
C ILE A 150 -3.24 -7.35 13.64
N PHE A 151 -4.29 -6.75 13.09
CA PHE A 151 -5.57 -6.55 13.76
C PHE A 151 -6.60 -7.49 13.14
N VAL A 152 -7.42 -8.06 13.97
CA VAL A 152 -8.49 -8.97 13.56
C VAL A 152 -9.77 -8.67 14.30
N SER A 153 -10.93 -8.89 13.67
CA SER A 153 -12.22 -8.92 14.39
C SER A 153 -12.43 -10.27 15.08
N ASP A 154 -13.40 -10.35 15.93
CA ASP A 154 -13.72 -11.57 16.69
C ASP A 154 -14.14 -12.74 15.78
N GLY A 155 -14.72 -12.48 14.60
CA GLY A 155 -15.01 -13.50 13.60
C GLY A 155 -13.78 -14.28 13.13
N VAL A 156 -12.56 -13.70 13.20
CA VAL A 156 -11.30 -14.44 12.95
C VAL A 156 -10.98 -15.37 14.12
N VAL A 157 -11.10 -14.85 15.34
CA VAL A 157 -10.79 -15.61 16.58
C VAL A 157 -11.77 -16.77 16.77
N ASN A 158 -13.03 -16.55 16.42
CA ASN A 158 -14.11 -17.52 16.53
C ASN A 158 -14.20 -18.48 15.33
N ALA A 159 -13.29 -18.41 14.36
CA ALA A 159 -13.33 -19.25 13.17
C ALA A 159 -13.34 -20.74 13.54
N GLY A 160 -14.24 -21.49 12.89
CA GLY A 160 -14.39 -22.92 13.12
C GLY A 160 -15.09 -23.32 14.41
N ILE A 161 -15.68 -22.36 15.15
CA ILE A 161 -16.43 -22.64 16.40
C ILE A 161 -17.57 -23.63 16.14
N GLY A 162 -17.73 -24.60 17.03
CA GLY A 162 -18.71 -25.67 16.88
C GLY A 162 -18.40 -26.72 15.80
N GLY A 163 -17.25 -26.58 15.11
CA GLY A 163 -16.76 -27.47 14.09
C GLY A 163 -15.37 -27.99 14.43
N LEU A 164 -14.37 -27.56 13.66
CA LEU A 164 -12.96 -27.99 13.83
C LEU A 164 -12.37 -27.54 15.17
N TYR A 165 -12.80 -26.40 15.67
CA TYR A 165 -12.38 -25.86 16.95
C TYR A 165 -13.58 -25.60 17.86
N PRO A 166 -13.75 -26.36 18.95
CA PRO A 166 -14.91 -26.19 19.84
C PRO A 166 -15.09 -24.78 20.43
N LEU A 167 -13.98 -24.08 20.68
CA LEU A 167 -13.93 -22.73 21.26
C LEU A 167 -13.47 -21.65 20.24
N GLY A 168 -13.48 -21.95 18.95
CA GLY A 168 -12.91 -21.11 17.91
C GLY A 168 -11.40 -21.32 17.72
N TRP A 169 -10.82 -20.67 16.71
CA TRP A 169 -9.40 -20.80 16.36
C TRP A 169 -8.48 -20.28 17.46
N GLY A 170 -8.84 -19.14 18.05
CA GLY A 170 -8.08 -18.54 19.15
C GLY A 170 -6.81 -17.80 18.71
N LEU A 171 -6.45 -16.81 19.52
CA LEU A 171 -5.31 -15.90 19.22
C LEU A 171 -3.96 -16.62 19.14
N ASP A 172 -3.69 -17.61 20.00
CA ASP A 172 -2.42 -18.34 20.02
C ASP A 172 -2.21 -19.12 18.72
N GLN A 173 -3.26 -19.71 18.19
CA GLN A 173 -3.19 -20.48 16.94
C GLN A 173 -3.10 -19.53 15.73
N ILE A 174 -3.77 -18.39 15.77
CA ILE A 174 -3.61 -17.33 14.77
C ILE A 174 -2.17 -16.81 14.79
N ALA A 175 -1.60 -16.55 15.96
CA ALA A 175 -0.21 -16.12 16.07
C ALA A 175 0.77 -17.18 15.53
N SER A 176 0.51 -18.46 15.80
CA SER A 176 1.31 -19.57 15.27
C SER A 176 1.22 -19.64 13.75
N PHE A 177 0.03 -19.56 13.18
CA PHE A 177 -0.19 -19.48 11.73
C PHE A 177 0.57 -18.32 11.10
N LEU A 178 0.48 -17.13 11.69
CA LEU A 178 1.17 -15.95 11.21
C LEU A 178 2.70 -16.11 11.28
N GLN A 179 3.24 -16.70 12.34
CA GLN A 179 4.68 -16.97 12.45
C GLN A 179 5.19 -17.94 11.36
N GLU A 180 4.38 -18.88 10.96
CA GLU A 180 4.72 -19.84 9.89
C GLU A 180 4.67 -19.17 8.51
N HIS A 181 3.63 -18.36 8.25
CA HIS A 181 3.34 -17.82 6.93
C HIS A 181 3.92 -16.42 6.69
N CYS A 182 4.32 -15.68 7.74
CA CYS A 182 4.91 -14.36 7.60
C CYS A 182 6.33 -14.45 7.04
N HIS A 183 6.52 -13.91 5.82
CA HIS A 183 7.83 -13.86 5.17
C HIS A 183 8.18 -12.42 4.77
N PRO A 184 9.45 -11.99 4.84
CA PRO A 184 9.85 -10.61 4.52
C PRO A 184 9.44 -10.14 3.11
N ASP A 185 9.39 -11.08 2.14
CA ASP A 185 9.06 -10.78 0.74
C ASP A 185 7.55 -10.65 0.48
N LEU A 186 6.70 -11.11 1.41
CA LEU A 186 5.26 -10.94 1.28
C LEU A 186 4.87 -9.47 1.46
N SER A 187 3.91 -9.03 0.68
CA SER A 187 3.20 -7.78 0.93
C SER A 187 2.21 -7.92 2.10
N ALA A 188 1.84 -6.81 2.69
CA ALA A 188 0.81 -6.79 3.73
C ALA A 188 -0.53 -7.34 3.22
N GLN A 189 -0.87 -7.06 1.95
CA GLN A 189 -2.10 -7.56 1.33
C GLN A 189 -2.08 -9.09 1.13
N GLU A 190 -0.94 -9.66 0.73
CA GLU A 190 -0.83 -11.11 0.57
C GLU A 190 -0.98 -11.85 1.91
N LEU A 191 -0.41 -11.30 2.99
CA LEU A 191 -0.57 -11.89 4.31
C LEU A 191 -2.02 -11.77 4.81
N ALA A 192 -2.68 -10.64 4.59
CA ALA A 192 -4.10 -10.46 4.91
C ALA A 192 -4.98 -11.46 4.15
N ASN A 193 -4.73 -11.64 2.86
CA ASN A 193 -5.45 -12.61 2.03
C ASN A 193 -5.24 -14.05 2.51
N LYS A 194 -4.00 -14.44 2.86
CA LYS A 194 -3.69 -15.78 3.38
C LYS A 194 -4.41 -16.07 4.69
N LEU A 195 -4.40 -15.12 5.62
CA LEU A 195 -5.11 -15.27 6.90
C LEU A 195 -6.62 -15.38 6.69
N ALA A 196 -7.20 -14.51 5.88
CA ALA A 196 -8.63 -14.56 5.57
C ALA A 196 -9.02 -15.85 4.82
N GLN A 197 -8.15 -16.39 3.94
CA GLN A 197 -8.40 -17.68 3.29
C GLN A 197 -8.42 -18.82 4.32
N ALA A 198 -7.50 -18.85 5.26
CA ALA A 198 -7.51 -19.85 6.34
C ALA A 198 -8.79 -19.78 7.17
N VAL A 199 -9.26 -18.56 7.50
CA VAL A 199 -10.54 -18.33 8.19
C VAL A 199 -11.71 -18.85 7.37
N TRP A 200 -11.74 -18.56 6.06
CA TRP A 200 -12.77 -19.05 5.14
C TRP A 200 -12.84 -20.58 5.12
N ASP A 201 -11.68 -21.24 5.10
CA ASP A 201 -11.59 -22.70 5.08
C ASP A 201 -12.06 -23.30 6.42
N LEU A 202 -11.70 -22.67 7.56
CA LEU A 202 -12.16 -23.06 8.89
C LEU A 202 -13.69 -22.96 9.07
N TYR A 203 -14.31 -22.01 8.42
CA TYR A 203 -15.78 -21.87 8.37
C TYR A 203 -16.45 -22.73 7.30
N CYS A 204 -15.70 -23.61 6.61
CA CYS A 204 -16.21 -24.43 5.49
C CYS A 204 -16.96 -23.57 4.45
N SER A 205 -16.38 -22.42 4.10
CA SER A 205 -16.93 -21.42 3.14
C SER A 205 -18.23 -20.73 3.57
N LYS A 206 -18.58 -20.80 4.86
CA LYS A 206 -19.77 -20.16 5.44
C LYS A 206 -19.41 -19.44 6.73
N PRO A 207 -18.81 -18.25 6.66
CA PRO A 207 -18.45 -17.49 7.85
C PRO A 207 -19.65 -17.34 8.80
N GLY A 208 -19.45 -17.74 10.04
CA GLY A 208 -20.47 -17.64 11.08
C GLY A 208 -20.62 -16.24 11.65
N ASP A 209 -19.63 -15.37 11.37
CA ASP A 209 -19.63 -13.95 11.71
C ASP A 209 -18.88 -13.15 10.65
N ASP A 210 -18.99 -11.81 10.73
CA ASP A 210 -18.20 -10.91 9.90
C ASP A 210 -16.69 -11.02 10.26
N VAL A 211 -15.84 -10.99 9.26
CA VAL A 211 -14.42 -11.23 9.40
C VAL A 211 -13.66 -10.03 8.83
N SER A 212 -12.82 -9.44 9.66
CA SER A 212 -11.88 -8.38 9.21
C SER A 212 -10.46 -8.72 9.61
N VAL A 213 -9.57 -8.60 8.65
CA VAL A 213 -8.13 -8.74 8.83
C VAL A 213 -7.46 -7.48 8.32
N VAL A 214 -6.63 -6.88 9.17
CA VAL A 214 -5.77 -5.75 8.78
C VAL A 214 -4.34 -6.06 9.15
N VAL A 215 -3.46 -5.93 8.19
CA VAL A 215 -2.02 -6.14 8.34
C VAL A 215 -1.29 -4.83 8.07
N ILE A 216 -0.47 -4.39 9.01
CA ILE A 216 0.48 -3.28 8.84
C ILE A 216 1.89 -3.84 8.83
N LYS A 217 2.66 -3.56 7.79
CA LYS A 217 4.06 -3.95 7.64
C LYS A 217 4.97 -2.73 7.75
N ALA A 218 5.86 -2.72 8.72
CA ALA A 218 6.88 -1.70 8.88
C ALA A 218 8.10 -2.03 8.02
N ARG A 219 8.37 -1.24 6.98
CA ARG A 219 9.45 -1.52 6.03
C ARG A 219 10.22 -0.27 5.58
N GLN A 220 11.18 -0.46 4.73
CA GLN A 220 11.81 0.63 4.01
C GLN A 220 10.89 1.12 2.89
N LYS A 221 10.88 2.43 2.65
CA LYS A 221 10.21 3.03 1.50
C LYS A 221 10.90 2.57 0.21
N LEU A 222 10.13 2.04 -0.72
CA LEU A 222 10.61 1.67 -2.04
C LEU A 222 10.53 2.88 -2.97
N VAL A 223 11.62 3.13 -3.70
CA VAL A 223 11.73 4.29 -4.60
C VAL A 223 12.13 3.82 -5.99
N ALA A 224 11.57 4.44 -7.01
CA ALA A 224 12.05 4.31 -8.38
C ALA A 224 12.37 5.69 -8.96
N THR A 225 13.45 5.78 -9.73
CA THR A 225 13.77 6.96 -10.54
C THR A 225 13.62 6.60 -12.01
N VAL A 226 12.80 7.35 -12.72
CA VAL A 226 12.52 7.17 -14.15
C VAL A 226 13.10 8.32 -14.92
N LEU A 227 14.19 8.08 -15.65
CA LEU A 227 14.79 9.06 -16.56
C LEU A 227 14.16 8.93 -17.95
N THR A 228 13.56 10.00 -18.45
CA THR A 228 12.96 10.02 -19.79
C THR A 228 13.39 11.25 -20.59
N GLY A 229 14.00 10.99 -21.73
CA GLY A 229 14.56 12.04 -22.60
C GLY A 229 15.94 12.52 -22.16
N PRO A 230 16.81 12.92 -23.13
CA PRO A 230 18.08 13.54 -22.83
C PRO A 230 17.90 14.97 -22.29
N PRO A 231 18.88 15.49 -21.54
CA PRO A 231 18.86 16.87 -21.08
C PRO A 231 18.85 17.86 -22.25
N ALA A 232 18.40 19.08 -21.97
CA ALA A 232 18.39 20.16 -22.97
C ALA A 232 19.81 20.50 -23.47
N ASP A 233 20.80 20.48 -22.56
CA ASP A 233 22.20 20.66 -22.85
C ASP A 233 22.95 19.31 -22.85
N LYS A 234 23.52 18.95 -23.98
CA LYS A 234 24.33 17.74 -24.14
C LYS A 234 25.57 17.68 -23.24
N SER A 235 26.09 18.83 -22.81
CA SER A 235 27.21 18.87 -21.87
C SER A 235 26.81 18.36 -20.46
N ALA A 236 25.53 18.29 -20.15
CA ALA A 236 25.01 17.77 -18.90
C ALA A 236 24.81 16.24 -18.89
N ASP A 237 24.98 15.54 -20.01
CA ASP A 237 24.75 14.08 -20.13
C ASP A 237 25.45 13.29 -19.02
N GLU A 238 26.77 13.51 -18.83
CA GLU A 238 27.57 12.80 -17.83
C GLU A 238 27.11 13.09 -16.40
N ALA A 239 26.82 14.35 -16.09
CA ALA A 239 26.37 14.78 -14.76
C ALA A 239 25.02 14.15 -14.41
N ILE A 240 24.08 14.06 -15.38
CA ILE A 240 22.76 13.47 -15.18
C ILE A 240 22.86 11.96 -14.99
N VAL A 241 23.68 11.26 -15.76
CA VAL A 241 23.90 9.82 -15.58
C VAL A 241 24.56 9.53 -14.24
N THR A 242 25.54 10.34 -13.84
CA THR A 242 26.16 10.22 -12.50
C THR A 242 25.13 10.40 -11.40
N ARG A 243 24.27 11.39 -11.54
CA ARG A 243 23.18 11.65 -10.60
C ARG A 243 22.14 10.52 -10.59
N LEU A 244 21.73 9.99 -11.74
CA LEU A 244 20.84 8.83 -11.86
C LEU A 244 21.40 7.64 -11.07
N ARG A 245 22.68 7.34 -11.24
CA ARG A 245 23.38 6.25 -10.53
C ARG A 245 23.38 6.42 -9.00
N GLN A 246 23.32 7.65 -8.50
CA GLN A 246 23.28 7.95 -7.07
C GLN A 246 21.86 7.90 -6.49
N CYS A 247 20.83 7.83 -7.33
CA CYS A 247 19.45 7.70 -6.87
C CYS A 247 19.24 6.36 -6.15
N PRO A 248 18.53 6.37 -5.02
CA PRO A 248 18.22 5.14 -4.30
C PRO A 248 17.12 4.34 -5.00
N GLY A 249 17.15 3.02 -4.83
CA GLY A 249 16.10 2.12 -5.30
C GLY A 249 16.24 1.73 -6.76
N PHE A 250 15.12 1.55 -7.43
CA PHE A 250 15.06 1.08 -8.82
C PHE A 250 15.34 2.20 -9.82
N LEU A 251 16.05 1.88 -10.86
CA LEU A 251 16.39 2.81 -11.94
C LEU A 251 15.69 2.37 -13.23
N ALA A 252 14.92 3.27 -13.83
CA ALA A 252 14.31 3.04 -15.13
C ALA A 252 14.73 4.12 -16.13
N VAL A 253 14.92 3.73 -17.38
CA VAL A 253 15.25 4.62 -18.49
C VAL A 253 14.25 4.43 -19.62
N CYS A 254 13.52 5.49 -19.96
CA CYS A 254 12.53 5.49 -21.03
C CYS A 254 13.05 6.35 -22.21
N GLY A 255 13.41 5.68 -23.31
CA GLY A 255 13.86 6.32 -24.56
C GLY A 255 15.18 5.77 -25.07
N GLY A 256 15.19 5.32 -26.33
CA GLY A 256 16.38 4.72 -26.96
C GLY A 256 17.60 5.64 -27.00
N THR A 257 17.43 6.95 -27.24
CA THR A 257 18.52 7.93 -27.20
C THR A 257 19.04 8.10 -25.77
N THR A 258 18.14 8.20 -24.79
CA THR A 258 18.50 8.31 -23.37
C THR A 258 19.22 7.06 -22.91
N ALA A 259 18.74 5.88 -23.28
CA ALA A 259 19.39 4.61 -22.97
C ALA A 259 20.83 4.50 -23.54
N LYS A 260 21.05 5.00 -24.76
CA LYS A 260 22.39 5.06 -25.36
C LYS A 260 23.34 5.99 -24.59
N ILE A 261 22.84 7.13 -24.13
CA ILE A 261 23.60 8.06 -23.28
C ILE A 261 23.97 7.38 -21.97
N VAL A 262 22.97 6.78 -21.28
CA VAL A 262 23.17 6.10 -20.01
C VAL A 262 24.17 4.94 -20.16
N ALA A 263 24.03 4.09 -21.19
CA ALA A 263 24.94 2.99 -21.45
C ALA A 263 26.39 3.47 -21.68
N ARG A 264 26.59 4.61 -22.40
CA ARG A 264 27.91 5.20 -22.64
C ARG A 264 28.62 5.57 -21.35
N TYR A 265 27.95 6.16 -20.39
CA TYR A 265 28.55 6.67 -19.14
C TYR A 265 28.52 5.67 -17.98
N LEU A 266 27.71 4.61 -18.05
CA LEU A 266 27.68 3.56 -16.99
C LEU A 266 28.67 2.41 -17.22
N GLY A 267 29.14 2.17 -18.41
CA GLY A 267 30.06 1.06 -18.61
C GLY A 267 30.51 0.82 -20.05
N GLY A 268 30.01 1.61 -21.01
CA GLY A 268 30.39 1.56 -22.39
C GLY A 268 29.97 0.32 -23.17
N LYS A 269 29.17 -0.58 -22.58
CA LYS A 269 28.64 -1.74 -23.29
C LYS A 269 27.51 -1.32 -24.24
N PRO A 270 27.41 -1.96 -25.42
CA PRO A 270 26.32 -1.70 -26.35
C PRO A 270 24.97 -2.02 -25.74
N LEU A 271 23.94 -1.29 -26.16
CA LEU A 271 22.55 -1.55 -25.79
C LEU A 271 22.11 -2.90 -26.36
N GLU A 272 21.72 -3.83 -25.51
CA GLU A 272 21.15 -5.11 -25.92
C GLU A 272 19.62 -4.97 -26.02
N VAL A 273 19.05 -5.29 -27.20
CA VAL A 273 17.60 -5.18 -27.42
C VAL A 273 16.96 -6.56 -27.35
N GLU A 274 15.98 -6.73 -26.47
CA GLU A 274 15.26 -7.98 -26.27
C GLU A 274 14.07 -8.08 -27.25
N LEU A 275 14.30 -8.52 -28.47
CA LEU A 275 13.27 -8.62 -29.52
C LEU A 275 12.07 -9.51 -29.12
N ALA A 276 12.27 -10.47 -28.23
CA ALA A 276 11.20 -11.34 -27.72
C ALA A 276 10.11 -10.59 -26.92
N THR A 277 10.39 -9.36 -26.46
CA THR A 277 9.43 -8.54 -25.70
C THR A 277 8.65 -7.57 -26.60
N ALA A 278 8.90 -7.58 -27.91
CA ALA A 278 8.19 -6.72 -28.86
C ALA A 278 6.75 -7.17 -29.05
N LYS A 279 5.81 -6.21 -29.01
CA LYS A 279 4.42 -6.35 -29.45
C LYS A 279 4.17 -5.43 -30.66
N PRO A 280 3.12 -5.63 -31.47
CA PRO A 280 2.86 -4.81 -32.66
C PRO A 280 2.90 -3.30 -32.42
N ASP A 281 2.42 -2.87 -31.24
CA ASP A 281 2.28 -1.46 -30.88
C ASP A 281 3.23 -1.01 -29.76
N VAL A 282 4.14 -1.88 -29.29
CA VAL A 282 5.08 -1.56 -28.20
C VAL A 282 6.45 -2.07 -28.56
N PRO A 283 7.45 -1.18 -28.65
CA PRO A 283 8.83 -1.56 -28.92
C PRO A 283 9.40 -2.51 -27.84
N PRO A 284 10.41 -3.31 -28.21
CA PRO A 284 11.05 -4.25 -27.30
C PRO A 284 11.77 -3.54 -26.15
N LEU A 285 11.94 -4.29 -25.05
CA LEU A 285 12.81 -3.90 -23.95
C LEU A 285 14.27 -3.89 -24.40
N ALA A 286 15.08 -3.11 -23.70
CA ALA A 286 16.51 -3.11 -23.86
C ALA A 286 17.20 -3.34 -22.51
N LYS A 287 18.44 -3.82 -22.51
CA LYS A 287 19.25 -3.97 -21.31
C LYS A 287 20.38 -2.96 -21.29
N VAL A 288 20.45 -2.24 -20.17
CA VAL A 288 21.58 -1.36 -19.83
C VAL A 288 22.11 -1.81 -18.47
N GLU A 289 23.40 -2.10 -18.39
CA GLU A 289 24.02 -2.51 -17.15
C GLU A 289 23.84 -1.44 -16.05
N GLY A 290 23.35 -1.85 -14.88
CA GLY A 290 23.06 -0.94 -13.76
C GLY A 290 21.72 -0.20 -13.84
N VAL A 291 20.83 -0.58 -14.77
CA VAL A 291 19.46 -0.07 -14.89
C VAL A 291 18.50 -1.25 -14.82
N ASP A 292 17.47 -1.15 -13.97
CA ASP A 292 16.52 -2.24 -13.73
C ASP A 292 15.49 -2.39 -14.85
N LEU A 293 15.11 -1.27 -15.50
CA LEU A 293 14.16 -1.27 -16.62
C LEU A 293 14.59 -0.27 -17.70
N THR A 294 14.71 -0.74 -18.92
CA THR A 294 14.97 0.13 -20.08
C THR A 294 13.91 -0.11 -21.15
N THR A 295 13.20 0.96 -21.52
CA THR A 295 12.11 0.90 -22.49
C THR A 295 12.33 1.91 -23.63
N GLU A 296 11.50 1.83 -24.64
CA GLU A 296 11.31 2.90 -25.61
C GLU A 296 10.77 4.16 -24.90
N GLY A 297 10.68 5.25 -25.58
CA GLY A 297 10.33 6.57 -25.02
C GLY A 297 8.83 6.83 -24.92
N ILE A 298 8.37 7.77 -25.76
CA ILE A 298 7.01 8.35 -25.66
C ILE A 298 5.88 7.33 -25.86
N LEU A 299 6.07 6.34 -26.73
CA LEU A 299 5.05 5.30 -26.95
C LEU A 299 4.84 4.46 -25.70
N THR A 300 5.93 4.07 -25.03
CA THR A 300 5.83 3.33 -23.76
C THR A 300 5.14 4.17 -22.69
N LEU A 301 5.51 5.45 -22.55
CA LEU A 301 4.87 6.34 -21.57
C LEU A 301 3.39 6.54 -21.85
N THR A 302 2.99 6.77 -23.10
CA THR A 302 1.58 6.94 -23.48
C THR A 302 0.79 5.68 -23.16
N LYS A 303 1.31 4.51 -23.54
CA LYS A 303 0.64 3.24 -23.26
C LYS A 303 0.59 2.89 -21.75
N THR A 304 1.61 3.28 -21.00
CA THR A 304 1.62 3.21 -19.53
C THR A 304 0.49 4.07 -18.94
N ASN A 305 0.33 5.29 -19.45
CA ASN A 305 -0.78 6.17 -19.05
C ASN A 305 -2.14 5.55 -19.35
N ASP A 306 -2.34 5.03 -20.57
CA ASP A 306 -3.59 4.39 -20.98
C ASP A 306 -3.94 3.20 -20.08
N LEU A 307 -2.95 2.36 -19.75
CA LEU A 307 -3.12 1.23 -18.82
C LEU A 307 -3.52 1.71 -17.41
N LEU A 308 -2.86 2.73 -16.88
CA LEU A 308 -3.20 3.28 -15.58
C LEU A 308 -4.60 3.90 -15.57
N GLN A 309 -4.97 4.66 -16.60
CA GLN A 309 -6.30 5.26 -16.73
C GLN A 309 -7.41 4.22 -16.89
N SER A 310 -7.14 3.10 -17.57
CA SER A 310 -8.08 1.97 -17.69
C SER A 310 -8.24 1.15 -16.41
N GLY A 311 -7.55 1.51 -15.32
CA GLY A 311 -7.65 0.82 -14.05
C GLY A 311 -6.72 -0.37 -13.89
N ALA A 312 -5.70 -0.52 -14.76
CA ALA A 312 -4.75 -1.62 -14.65
C ALA A 312 -4.11 -1.69 -13.26
N ASP A 313 -4.06 -2.89 -12.71
CA ASP A 313 -3.41 -3.24 -11.44
C ASP A 313 -2.27 -4.26 -11.67
N LYS A 314 -1.64 -4.70 -10.59
CA LYS A 314 -0.53 -5.66 -10.68
C LYS A 314 -0.95 -7.00 -11.29
N GLU A 315 -2.16 -7.46 -11.02
CA GLU A 315 -2.65 -8.75 -11.51
C GLU A 315 -2.96 -8.69 -13.01
N THR A 316 -3.57 -7.59 -13.48
CA THR A 316 -3.92 -7.41 -14.90
C THR A 316 -2.69 -7.34 -15.81
N VAL A 317 -1.56 -6.80 -15.32
CA VAL A 317 -0.31 -6.68 -16.10
C VAL A 317 0.75 -7.73 -15.73
N LYS A 318 0.41 -8.71 -14.88
CA LYS A 318 1.36 -9.65 -14.28
C LYS A 318 2.17 -10.46 -15.28
N PHE A 319 1.51 -10.93 -16.32
CA PHE A 319 2.09 -11.82 -17.32
C PHE A 319 2.51 -11.11 -18.61
N ASP A 320 2.27 -9.81 -18.70
CA ASP A 320 2.67 -9.03 -19.86
C ASP A 320 4.17 -8.74 -19.85
N THR A 321 4.84 -8.97 -20.96
CA THR A 321 6.31 -8.84 -21.08
C THR A 321 6.76 -7.55 -21.77
N ASP A 322 5.85 -6.71 -22.21
CA ASP A 322 6.17 -5.45 -22.89
C ASP A 322 6.60 -4.32 -21.93
N GLY A 323 7.23 -3.30 -22.50
CA GLY A 323 7.80 -2.19 -21.74
C GLY A 323 6.81 -1.35 -20.96
N SER A 324 5.59 -1.16 -21.49
CA SER A 324 4.55 -0.38 -20.81
C SER A 324 4.00 -1.11 -19.59
N SER A 325 3.70 -2.40 -19.73
CA SER A 325 3.27 -3.25 -18.62
C SER A 325 4.36 -3.40 -17.56
N ALA A 326 5.64 -3.50 -17.97
CA ALA A 326 6.77 -3.52 -17.05
C ALA A 326 6.90 -2.19 -16.27
N LEU A 327 6.71 -1.04 -16.92
CA LEU A 327 6.74 0.26 -16.26
C LEU A 327 5.54 0.44 -15.31
N VAL A 328 4.34 -0.03 -15.68
CA VAL A 328 3.17 -0.05 -14.77
C VAL A 328 3.50 -0.87 -13.52
N ARG A 329 4.03 -2.10 -13.68
CA ARG A 329 4.43 -2.93 -12.53
C ARG A 329 5.42 -2.21 -11.63
N LEU A 330 6.49 -1.66 -12.20
CA LEU A 330 7.49 -0.90 -11.43
C LEU A 330 6.85 0.25 -10.66
N CYS A 331 6.00 1.05 -11.30
CA CYS A 331 5.32 2.17 -10.65
C CYS A 331 4.36 1.71 -9.54
N LEU A 332 3.69 0.58 -9.71
CA LEU A 332 2.77 0.03 -8.70
C LEU A 332 3.51 -0.69 -7.56
N ASP A 333 4.74 -1.19 -7.79
CA ASP A 333 5.55 -1.88 -6.78
C ASP A 333 6.23 -0.92 -5.80
N VAL A 334 6.53 0.29 -6.22
CA VAL A 334 7.22 1.28 -5.38
C VAL A 334 6.25 2.25 -4.70
N ASP A 335 6.74 2.95 -3.70
CA ASP A 335 5.97 3.94 -2.93
C ASP A 335 6.18 5.36 -3.44
N HIS A 336 7.37 5.63 -3.99
CA HIS A 336 7.73 6.92 -4.54
C HIS A 336 8.37 6.76 -5.91
N ILE A 337 7.85 7.50 -6.87
CA ILE A 337 8.38 7.58 -8.22
C ILE A 337 8.93 8.99 -8.45
N HIS A 338 10.21 9.07 -8.82
CA HIS A 338 10.84 10.31 -9.22
C HIS A 338 11.05 10.32 -10.74
N PHE A 339 10.34 11.17 -11.45
CA PHE A 339 10.53 11.38 -12.90
C PHE A 339 11.55 12.48 -13.14
N MET A 340 12.65 12.14 -13.83
CA MET A 340 13.62 13.07 -14.42
C MET A 340 13.29 13.21 -15.90
N VAL A 341 12.75 14.36 -16.30
CA VAL A 341 12.26 14.58 -17.66
C VAL A 341 13.22 15.49 -18.43
N GLY A 342 13.93 14.91 -19.38
CA GLY A 342 14.83 15.65 -20.27
C GLY A 342 14.07 16.47 -21.30
N LEU A 343 14.45 17.72 -21.42
CA LEU A 343 13.81 18.70 -22.29
C LEU A 343 14.43 18.82 -23.70
N SER A 344 15.40 17.96 -24.06
CA SER A 344 15.95 17.93 -25.43
C SER A 344 14.88 17.52 -26.44
N VAL A 345 14.83 18.27 -27.55
CA VAL A 345 14.03 17.94 -28.72
C VAL A 345 14.85 17.00 -29.61
N ASN A 346 14.32 15.82 -29.95
CA ASN A 346 14.98 14.90 -30.86
C ASN A 346 14.91 15.43 -32.30
N PRO A 347 16.03 15.77 -32.95
CA PRO A 347 16.01 16.28 -34.33
C PRO A 347 15.39 15.31 -35.35
N ALA A 348 15.45 13.98 -35.07
CA ALA A 348 14.90 12.96 -35.96
C ALA A 348 13.36 12.95 -36.03
N HIS A 349 12.68 13.68 -35.15
CA HIS A 349 11.22 13.80 -35.12
C HIS A 349 10.75 15.25 -35.32
N GLN A 350 11.59 16.11 -35.86
CA GLN A 350 11.20 17.49 -36.22
C GLN A 350 10.28 17.46 -37.43
N ASN A 351 8.98 17.37 -37.19
CA ASN A 351 7.99 17.88 -38.12
C ASN A 351 7.91 19.41 -37.89
N PRO A 352 8.18 20.26 -38.91
CA PRO A 352 8.23 21.72 -38.77
C PRO A 352 6.96 22.35 -38.19
N ASP A 353 5.84 21.62 -38.24
CA ASP A 353 4.53 22.09 -37.78
C ASP A 353 4.20 21.80 -36.30
N LEU A 354 5.16 21.22 -35.52
CA LEU A 354 4.87 20.82 -34.15
C LEU A 354 5.90 21.31 -33.11
N PRO A 355 5.72 22.55 -32.54
CA PRO A 355 6.39 22.93 -31.28
C PRO A 355 5.97 22.04 -30.08
N ARG A 356 5.13 21.00 -30.32
CA ARG A 356 4.34 20.27 -29.32
C ARG A 356 5.04 19.08 -28.64
N GLN A 357 6.16 18.58 -29.15
CA GLN A 357 6.73 17.32 -28.62
C GLN A 357 7.38 17.47 -27.24
N LEU A 358 7.94 18.62 -26.92
CA LEU A 358 8.45 18.89 -25.57
C LEU A 358 7.33 18.92 -24.54
N GLY A 359 6.21 19.57 -24.92
CA GLY A 359 4.99 19.62 -24.12
C GLY A 359 4.33 18.27 -23.94
N MET A 360 4.35 17.41 -24.98
CA MET A 360 3.67 16.10 -24.96
C MET A 360 4.32 15.14 -23.94
N LYS A 361 5.65 14.98 -23.92
CA LYS A 361 6.34 14.08 -22.96
C LYS A 361 6.05 14.48 -21.51
N LEU A 362 6.21 15.77 -21.20
CA LEU A 362 5.96 16.28 -19.86
C LEU A 362 4.46 16.19 -19.50
N ALA A 363 3.56 16.39 -20.47
CA ALA A 363 2.12 16.21 -20.27
C ALA A 363 1.78 14.77 -19.90
N VAL A 364 2.25 13.78 -20.66
CA VAL A 364 2.02 12.35 -20.39
C VAL A 364 2.59 11.95 -19.02
N VAL A 365 3.80 12.42 -18.66
CA VAL A 365 4.38 12.15 -17.34
C VAL A 365 3.54 12.77 -16.22
N ARG A 366 2.95 13.95 -16.43
CA ARG A 366 2.03 14.57 -15.46
C ARG A 366 0.74 13.77 -15.29
N GLU A 367 0.16 13.28 -16.38
CA GLU A 367 -1.02 12.42 -16.34
C GLU A 367 -0.72 11.10 -15.60
N ILE A 368 0.39 10.43 -15.91
CA ILE A 368 0.87 9.25 -15.15
C ILE A 368 1.00 9.58 -13.66
N ALA A 369 1.58 10.74 -13.33
CA ALA A 369 1.76 11.15 -11.95
C ALA A 369 0.42 11.38 -11.24
N GLU A 370 -0.58 11.93 -11.91
CA GLU A 370 -1.92 12.09 -11.35
C GLU A 370 -2.59 10.74 -11.08
N GLU A 371 -2.51 9.80 -12.03
CA GLU A 371 -3.06 8.46 -11.84
C GLU A 371 -2.37 7.69 -10.72
N LEU A 372 -1.06 7.85 -10.57
CA LEU A 372 -0.30 7.22 -9.48
C LEU A 372 -0.62 7.86 -8.11
N ARG A 373 -0.82 9.18 -8.05
CA ARG A 373 -1.25 9.87 -6.81
C ARG A 373 -2.64 9.44 -6.34
N LYS A 374 -3.59 9.19 -7.26
CA LYS A 374 -4.91 8.61 -6.94
C LYS A 374 -4.80 7.21 -6.30
N ARG A 375 -3.65 6.55 -6.47
CA ARG A 375 -3.32 5.22 -5.92
C ARG A 375 -2.35 5.30 -4.73
N ASP A 376 -2.36 6.42 -4.02
CA ASP A 376 -1.53 6.70 -2.84
C ASP A 376 -0.01 6.62 -3.08
N LYS A 377 0.45 6.82 -4.33
CA LYS A 377 1.88 6.90 -4.64
C LYS A 377 2.38 8.33 -4.49
N GLU A 378 3.55 8.49 -3.88
CA GLU A 378 4.24 9.76 -3.93
C GLU A 378 4.91 9.93 -5.31
N VAL A 379 4.69 11.06 -5.97
CA VAL A 379 5.30 11.31 -7.29
C VAL A 379 5.91 12.70 -7.33
N THR A 380 7.19 12.75 -7.70
CA THR A 380 7.93 13.98 -7.97
C THR A 380 8.35 14.02 -9.44
N ILE A 381 8.29 15.21 -10.05
CA ILE A 381 8.69 15.45 -11.43
C ILE A 381 9.73 16.56 -11.42
N GLU A 382 10.85 16.29 -12.04
CA GLU A 382 11.92 17.26 -12.26
C GLU A 382 12.22 17.36 -13.75
N THR A 383 12.41 18.57 -14.25
CA THR A 383 12.85 18.82 -15.63
C THR A 383 14.35 19.08 -15.65
N ILE A 384 15.05 18.47 -16.62
CA ILE A 384 16.50 18.50 -16.75
C ILE A 384 16.93 18.92 -18.16
#